data_86168ffae2cbedb9bb137159ea3ba35d
#
_entry.id   86168ffae2cbedb9bb137159ea3ba35d
#
_cell.length_a   1.000
_cell.length_b   1.000
_cell.length_c   1.000
_cell.angle_alpha   90.00
_cell.angle_beta   90.00
_cell.angle_gamma   90.00
#
_symmetry.space_group_name_H-M   'P 1'
#
loop_
_entity.id
_entity.type
_entity.pdbx_description
1 polymer ?
#
loop_
_entity_poly.entity_id
_entity_poly.type
_entity_poly.pdbx_seq_one_letter_code
_entity_poly.pdbx_strand_id
1 'polypeptide(L)'
;MRRTGTTRRGALTATGATVLGATLAGCGGDDGREDSTIADARAAAAQVENTLRLTAATTSRKLLVRYDQVVKAYPGTAAGLAPLRDAVRAHTTALSQGKGGTLPLSHPPATDAKAAVKELAAAERRTADAHTATLLKAPAELARLLASIAAAGAAHAYLLTEMAKETSS
;
A
#
# COMPACT_ATOMS: atom_id res chain seq x y z
N MET A 1 -39.52 4.91 -35.24
CA MET A 1 -39.20 3.89 -34.21
C MET A 1 -38.06 4.42 -33.34
N ARG A 2 -38.38 4.91 -32.14
CA ARG A 2 -37.40 5.45 -31.19
C ARG A 2 -36.99 4.34 -30.21
N ARG A 3 -35.72 3.93 -30.22
CA ARG A 3 -35.15 3.04 -29.20
C ARG A 3 -34.65 3.88 -28.03
N THR A 4 -35.35 3.79 -26.91
CA THR A 4 -34.92 4.36 -25.60
C THR A 4 -33.85 3.46 -25.00
N GLY A 5 -32.61 3.95 -24.95
CA GLY A 5 -31.52 3.30 -24.25
C GLY A 5 -31.63 3.51 -22.73
N THR A 6 -31.87 2.44 -21.99
CA THR A 6 -31.96 2.44 -20.53
C THR A 6 -30.54 2.53 -19.95
N THR A 7 -30.19 3.68 -19.42
CA THR A 7 -28.95 3.89 -18.62
C THR A 7 -29.08 3.15 -17.29
N ARG A 8 -28.23 2.13 -17.10
CA ARG A 8 -28.06 1.46 -15.81
C ARG A 8 -27.20 2.30 -14.86
N ARG A 9 -27.78 3.40 -14.41
CA ARG A 9 -27.25 4.18 -13.27
C ARG A 9 -28.35 4.23 -12.21
N GLY A 10 -28.16 3.53 -11.12
CA GLY A 10 -28.99 3.67 -9.93
C GLY A 10 -29.44 2.33 -9.35
N ALA A 11 -28.68 1.80 -8.44
CA ALA A 11 -29.14 1.04 -7.28
C ALA A 11 -27.94 0.67 -6.42
N LEU A 12 -27.42 1.60 -5.65
CA LEU A 12 -26.75 1.31 -4.39
C LEU A 12 -27.52 2.02 -3.30
N THR A 13 -28.67 1.47 -2.93
CA THR A 13 -29.39 1.85 -1.72
C THR A 13 -28.60 1.30 -0.53
N ALA A 14 -28.11 2.22 0.28
CA ALA A 14 -27.50 1.96 1.57
C ALA A 14 -28.47 1.22 2.50
N THR A 15 -28.14 -0.02 2.85
CA THR A 15 -28.81 -0.72 3.95
C THR A 15 -28.15 -0.27 5.25
N GLY A 16 -28.81 0.61 5.99
CA GLY A 16 -28.40 1.06 7.31
C GLY A 16 -28.46 -0.09 8.30
N ALA A 17 -27.33 -0.47 8.86
CA ALA A 17 -27.24 -1.31 10.02
C ALA A 17 -27.53 -0.49 11.27
N THR A 18 -28.71 -0.64 11.86
CA THR A 18 -29.06 -0.12 13.18
C THR A 18 -28.29 -0.91 14.24
N VAL A 19 -27.28 -0.27 14.82
CA VAL A 19 -26.60 -0.79 16.02
C VAL A 19 -27.52 -0.51 17.20
N LEU A 20 -28.15 -1.57 17.73
CA LEU A 20 -28.84 -1.54 19.01
C LEU A 20 -27.80 -1.37 20.14
N GLY A 21 -27.72 -0.16 20.66
CA GLY A 21 -26.98 0.14 21.87
C GLY A 21 -27.61 -0.53 23.09
N ALA A 22 -27.01 -1.59 23.58
CA ALA A 22 -27.31 -2.12 24.91
C ALA A 22 -26.54 -1.28 25.94
N THR A 23 -27.22 -0.31 26.55
CA THR A 23 -26.73 0.38 27.76
C THR A 23 -26.97 -0.54 28.96
N LEU A 24 -25.96 -1.28 29.37
CA LEU A 24 -25.90 -1.92 30.68
C LEU A 24 -25.41 -0.85 31.68
N ALA A 25 -26.37 -0.23 32.36
CA ALA A 25 -26.08 0.55 33.58
C ALA A 25 -25.84 -0.44 34.73
N GLY A 26 -24.57 -0.77 34.98
CA GLY A 26 -24.09 -1.47 36.15
C GLY A 26 -23.44 -0.49 37.11
N CYS A 27 -24.13 -0.05 38.14
CA CYS A 27 -23.54 0.67 39.26
C CYS A 27 -22.72 -0.28 40.13
N GLY A 28 -21.46 0.03 40.39
CA GLY A 28 -20.65 -0.67 41.40
C GLY A 28 -19.16 -0.32 41.25
N GLY A 29 -18.71 0.66 41.99
CA GLY A 29 -17.37 1.14 42.36
C GLY A 29 -16.19 0.22 42.07
N ASP A 30 -15.49 0.54 40.99
CA ASP A 30 -14.02 0.44 40.82
C ASP A 30 -13.60 1.11 39.50
N ASP A 31 -14.17 2.28 39.19
CA ASP A 31 -14.11 2.94 37.87
C ASP A 31 -12.68 3.38 37.43
N GLY A 32 -11.71 3.43 38.36
CA GLY A 32 -10.35 3.87 38.06
C GLY A 32 -9.44 2.79 37.44
N ARG A 33 -9.74 1.53 37.61
CA ARG A 33 -8.89 0.42 37.12
C ARG A 33 -9.29 -0.06 35.73
N GLU A 34 -10.59 -0.10 35.43
CA GLU A 34 -11.09 -0.52 34.11
C GLU A 34 -10.75 0.50 33.03
N ASP A 35 -10.82 1.79 33.36
CA ASP A 35 -10.49 2.86 32.42
C ASP A 35 -8.99 2.87 32.08
N SER A 36 -8.11 2.57 33.05
CA SER A 36 -6.66 2.48 32.81
C SER A 36 -6.31 1.27 31.93
N THR A 37 -6.95 0.12 32.13
CA THR A 37 -6.69 -1.10 31.33
C THR A 37 -7.13 -0.93 29.88
N ILE A 38 -8.24 -0.24 29.63
CA ILE A 38 -8.73 0.07 28.28
C ILE A 38 -7.78 1.08 27.58
N ALA A 39 -7.31 2.09 28.30
CA ALA A 39 -6.35 3.06 27.77
C ALA A 39 -5.02 2.39 27.41
N ASP A 40 -4.50 1.50 28.25
CA ASP A 40 -3.28 0.74 28.00
C ASP A 40 -3.41 -0.20 26.79
N ALA A 41 -4.55 -0.89 26.66
CA ALA A 41 -4.83 -1.75 25.51
C ALA A 41 -4.90 -0.96 24.20
N ARG A 42 -5.51 0.24 24.21
CA ARG A 42 -5.55 1.13 23.03
C ARG A 42 -4.16 1.65 22.66
N ALA A 43 -3.36 2.02 23.65
CA ALA A 43 -1.99 2.47 23.43
C ALA A 43 -1.13 1.34 22.83
N ALA A 44 -1.25 0.13 23.32
CA ALA A 44 -0.56 -1.04 22.79
C ALA A 44 -0.99 -1.34 21.32
N ALA A 45 -2.28 -1.29 21.02
CA ALA A 45 -2.80 -1.46 19.66
C ALA A 45 -2.26 -0.39 18.70
N ALA A 46 -2.21 0.86 19.12
CA ALA A 46 -1.65 1.96 18.34
C ALA A 46 -0.15 1.78 18.07
N GLN A 47 0.61 1.27 19.01
CA GLN A 47 2.05 0.96 18.84
C GLN A 47 2.24 -0.17 17.81
N VAL A 48 1.41 -1.23 17.86
CA VAL A 48 1.45 -2.32 16.88
C VAL A 48 1.15 -1.78 15.47
N GLU A 49 0.08 -0.97 15.33
CA GLU A 49 -0.25 -0.34 14.03
C GLU A 49 0.91 0.53 13.51
N ASN A 50 1.49 1.37 14.35
CA ASN A 50 2.63 2.21 13.99
C ASN A 50 3.82 1.38 13.49
N THR A 51 4.11 0.26 14.15
CA THR A 51 5.19 -0.65 13.76
C THR A 51 4.94 -1.28 12.40
N LEU A 52 3.71 -1.77 12.16
CA LEU A 52 3.31 -2.33 10.86
C LEU A 52 3.38 -1.28 9.76
N ARG A 53 2.91 -0.07 10.02
CA ARG A 53 2.93 1.07 9.09
C ARG A 53 4.36 1.48 8.73
N LEU A 54 5.25 1.58 9.70
CA LEU A 54 6.68 1.90 9.48
C LEU A 54 7.38 0.82 8.66
N THR A 55 7.08 -0.45 8.93
CA THR A 55 7.61 -1.59 8.16
C THR A 55 7.17 -1.52 6.70
N ALA A 56 5.88 -1.30 6.46
CA ALA A 56 5.31 -1.15 5.12
C ALA A 56 5.89 0.07 4.39
N ALA A 57 6.00 1.23 5.05
CA ALA A 57 6.61 2.43 4.49
C ALA A 57 8.08 2.20 4.09
N THR A 58 8.82 1.45 4.91
CA THR A 58 10.22 1.10 4.62
C THR A 58 10.32 0.19 3.38
N THR A 59 9.41 -0.77 3.26
CA THR A 59 9.32 -1.66 2.10
C THR A 59 9.04 -0.88 0.81
N SER A 60 8.06 0.03 0.82
CA SER A 60 7.76 0.89 -0.32
C SER A 60 8.90 1.86 -0.66
N ARG A 61 9.60 2.41 0.33
CA ARG A 61 10.77 3.26 0.12
C ARG A 61 11.92 2.52 -0.57
N LYS A 62 12.20 1.28 -0.18
CA LYS A 62 13.21 0.44 -0.85
C LYS A 62 12.86 0.22 -2.32
N LEU A 63 11.59 0.02 -2.63
CA LEU A 63 11.12 -0.09 -4.01
C LEU A 63 11.30 1.22 -4.78
N LEU A 64 10.92 2.37 -4.20
CA LEU A 64 11.10 3.68 -4.82
C LEU A 64 12.57 3.96 -5.16
N VAL A 65 13.48 3.63 -4.24
CA VAL A 65 14.93 3.71 -4.48
C VAL A 65 15.36 2.88 -5.69
N ARG A 66 14.79 1.69 -5.90
CA ARG A 66 15.08 0.87 -7.08
C ARG A 66 14.61 1.53 -8.37
N TYR A 67 13.43 2.16 -8.38
CA TYR A 67 12.99 2.96 -9.52
C TYR A 67 13.97 4.09 -9.83
N ASP A 68 14.39 4.85 -8.82
CA ASP A 68 15.35 5.95 -8.98
C ASP A 68 16.69 5.46 -9.54
N GLN A 69 17.15 4.28 -9.09
CA GLN A 69 18.39 3.66 -9.61
C GLN A 69 18.27 3.28 -11.09
N VAL A 70 17.16 2.62 -11.48
CA VAL A 70 16.94 2.23 -12.87
C VAL A 70 16.88 3.45 -13.79
N VAL A 71 16.11 4.47 -13.42
CA VAL A 71 16.01 5.72 -14.19
C VAL A 71 17.37 6.43 -14.31
N LYS A 72 18.16 6.43 -13.24
CA LYS A 72 19.50 7.03 -13.24
C LYS A 72 20.48 6.26 -14.14
N ALA A 73 20.47 4.94 -14.07
CA ALA A 73 21.36 4.09 -14.85
C ALA A 73 20.94 3.99 -16.33
N TYR A 74 19.66 4.03 -16.60
CA TYR A 74 19.05 3.86 -17.92
C TYR A 74 18.04 4.97 -18.23
N PRO A 75 18.51 6.21 -18.54
CA PRO A 75 17.63 7.38 -18.72
C PRO A 75 16.53 7.18 -19.78
N GLY A 76 16.77 6.35 -20.79
CA GLY A 76 15.77 6.00 -21.81
C GLY A 76 14.51 5.31 -21.26
N THR A 77 14.56 4.73 -20.05
CA THR A 77 13.40 4.12 -19.40
C THR A 77 12.54 5.12 -18.63
N ALA A 78 13.01 6.35 -18.44
CA ALA A 78 12.41 7.32 -17.52
C ALA A 78 10.94 7.62 -17.84
N ALA A 79 10.61 7.84 -19.12
CA ALA A 79 9.23 8.17 -19.53
C ALA A 79 8.24 7.02 -19.20
N GLY A 80 8.61 5.78 -19.51
CA GLY A 80 7.76 4.62 -19.24
C GLY A 80 7.64 4.29 -17.73
N LEU A 81 8.69 4.56 -16.96
CA LEU A 81 8.70 4.29 -15.51
C LEU A 81 8.07 5.41 -14.68
N ALA A 82 7.95 6.64 -15.20
CA ALA A 82 7.48 7.79 -14.45
C ALA A 82 6.13 7.57 -13.75
N PRO A 83 5.04 7.11 -14.42
CA PRO A 83 3.75 6.94 -13.78
C PRO A 83 3.78 5.90 -12.64
N LEU A 84 4.50 4.80 -12.81
CA LEU A 84 4.63 3.73 -11.81
C LEU A 84 5.43 4.21 -10.61
N ARG A 85 6.56 4.88 -10.87
CA ARG A 85 7.41 5.50 -9.84
C ARG A 85 6.65 6.53 -9.00
N ASP A 86 5.82 7.37 -9.63
CA ASP A 86 5.04 8.38 -8.94
C ASP A 86 3.93 7.74 -8.09
N ALA A 87 3.31 6.67 -8.56
CA ALA A 87 2.39 5.87 -7.74
C ALA A 87 3.09 5.27 -6.51
N VAL A 88 4.27 4.68 -6.67
CA VAL A 88 5.06 4.14 -5.53
C VAL A 88 5.46 5.24 -4.56
N ARG A 89 5.76 6.44 -5.03
CA ARG A 89 6.03 7.61 -4.18
C ARG A 89 4.79 7.99 -3.38
N ALA A 90 3.61 8.04 -4.01
CA ALA A 90 2.34 8.32 -3.33
C ALA A 90 2.02 7.26 -2.27
N HIS A 91 2.22 5.98 -2.56
CA HIS A 91 2.07 4.88 -1.60
C HIS A 91 3.00 5.04 -0.40
N THR A 92 4.26 5.38 -0.66
CA THR A 92 5.25 5.62 0.40
C THR A 92 4.82 6.76 1.31
N THR A 93 4.32 7.86 0.75
CA THR A 93 3.83 9.02 1.49
C THR A 93 2.62 8.65 2.35
N ALA A 94 1.64 7.94 1.79
CA ALA A 94 0.44 7.50 2.51
C ALA A 94 0.77 6.58 3.71
N LEU A 95 1.77 5.71 3.57
CA LEU A 95 2.22 4.82 4.64
C LEU A 95 3.04 5.54 5.71
N SER A 96 3.87 6.51 5.33
CA SER A 96 4.79 7.18 6.25
C SER A 96 4.18 8.33 7.03
N GLN A 97 2.96 8.75 6.72
CA GLN A 97 2.30 9.92 7.34
C GLN A 97 3.24 11.14 7.42
N GLY A 98 4.03 11.36 6.39
CA GLY A 98 5.01 12.45 6.34
C GLY A 98 6.32 12.21 7.08
N LYS A 99 6.48 11.08 7.79
CA LYS A 99 7.75 10.70 8.44
C LYS A 99 8.62 9.94 7.45
N GLY A 100 9.64 10.55 6.91
CA GLY A 100 10.55 9.95 5.94
C GLY A 100 12.00 10.00 6.39
N GLY A 101 12.75 8.90 6.17
CA GLY A 101 14.20 8.87 6.24
C GLY A 101 14.78 8.47 4.89
N THR A 102 15.96 8.93 4.56
CA THR A 102 16.73 8.45 3.41
C THR A 102 17.22 7.04 3.66
N LEU A 103 17.09 6.16 2.65
CA LEU A 103 17.67 4.83 2.69
C LEU A 103 18.94 4.82 1.84
N PRO A 104 20.02 4.16 2.30
CA PRO A 104 21.22 4.00 1.50
C PRO A 104 20.93 3.15 0.25
N LEU A 105 21.51 3.55 -0.87
CA LEU A 105 21.50 2.80 -2.12
C LEU A 105 22.44 1.62 -1.99
N SER A 106 21.95 0.42 -2.11
CA SER A 106 22.70 -0.79 -1.76
C SER A 106 22.70 -1.88 -2.84
N HIS A 107 22.31 -1.56 -4.08
CA HIS A 107 22.28 -2.58 -5.13
C HIS A 107 22.90 -2.05 -6.43
N PRO A 108 23.92 -2.73 -7.00
CA PRO A 108 24.37 -2.37 -8.33
C PRO A 108 23.23 -2.60 -9.33
N PRO A 109 23.07 -1.71 -10.33
CA PRO A 109 22.09 -1.92 -11.38
C PRO A 109 22.40 -3.16 -12.19
N ALA A 110 21.37 -3.81 -12.74
CA ALA A 110 21.51 -4.89 -13.71
C ALA A 110 22.39 -4.49 -14.91
N THR A 111 22.83 -5.45 -15.70
CA THR A 111 23.80 -5.25 -16.80
C THR A 111 23.25 -4.43 -17.97
N ASP A 112 21.92 -4.38 -18.15
CA ASP A 112 21.24 -3.64 -19.21
C ASP A 112 19.85 -3.17 -18.78
N ALA A 113 19.23 -2.28 -19.58
CA ALA A 113 17.95 -1.68 -19.28
C ALA A 113 16.81 -2.72 -19.17
N LYS A 114 16.80 -3.72 -20.04
CA LYS A 114 15.79 -4.79 -20.02
C LYS A 114 15.88 -5.62 -18.76
N ALA A 115 17.08 -6.05 -18.39
CA ALA A 115 17.32 -6.78 -17.15
C ALA A 115 16.92 -5.95 -15.94
N ALA A 116 17.26 -4.66 -15.92
CA ALA A 116 16.87 -3.74 -14.84
C ALA A 116 15.35 -3.61 -14.68
N VAL A 117 14.59 -3.47 -15.78
CA VAL A 117 13.13 -3.40 -15.75
C VAL A 117 12.53 -4.74 -15.29
N LYS A 118 13.10 -5.87 -15.73
CA LYS A 118 12.68 -7.20 -15.27
C LYS A 118 12.92 -7.42 -13.77
N GLU A 119 14.06 -6.97 -13.26
CA GLU A 119 14.35 -7.00 -11.82
C GLU A 119 13.39 -6.10 -11.02
N LEU A 120 13.02 -4.94 -11.60
CA LEU A 120 12.04 -4.03 -11.00
C LEU A 120 10.64 -4.67 -10.93
N ALA A 121 10.21 -5.39 -11.98
CA ALA A 121 8.97 -6.18 -11.96
C ALA A 121 8.97 -7.23 -10.84
N ALA A 122 10.09 -7.92 -10.66
CA ALA A 122 10.24 -8.88 -9.57
C ALA A 122 10.26 -8.19 -8.18
N ALA A 123 10.80 -6.97 -8.09
CA ALA A 123 10.78 -6.18 -6.86
C ALA A 123 9.35 -5.72 -6.49
N GLU A 124 8.55 -5.31 -7.48
CA GLU A 124 7.13 -4.97 -7.29
C GLU A 124 6.34 -6.17 -6.74
N ARG A 125 6.51 -7.38 -7.32
CA ARG A 125 5.88 -8.60 -6.80
C ARG A 125 6.21 -8.84 -5.35
N ARG A 126 7.50 -8.85 -5.01
CA ARG A 126 7.93 -9.07 -3.62
C ARG A 126 7.40 -8.01 -2.66
N THR A 127 7.28 -6.77 -3.12
CA THR A 127 6.69 -5.68 -2.34
C THR A 127 5.18 -5.89 -2.13
N ALA A 128 4.45 -6.28 -3.17
CA ALA A 128 3.02 -6.61 -3.09
C ALA A 128 2.78 -7.78 -2.12
N ASP A 129 3.58 -8.84 -2.20
CA ASP A 129 3.51 -10.00 -1.29
C ASP A 129 3.79 -9.59 0.16
N ALA A 130 4.79 -8.74 0.40
CA ALA A 130 5.11 -8.23 1.73
C ALA A 130 3.97 -7.36 2.31
N HIS A 131 3.32 -6.53 1.49
CA HIS A 131 2.15 -5.77 1.92
C HIS A 131 0.95 -6.67 2.19
N THR A 132 0.73 -7.71 1.39
CA THR A 132 -0.29 -8.73 1.63
C THR A 132 -0.06 -9.47 2.94
N ALA A 133 1.17 -9.87 3.25
CA ALA A 133 1.50 -10.49 4.53
C ALA A 133 1.31 -9.55 5.73
N THR A 134 1.54 -8.25 5.54
CA THR A 134 1.36 -7.23 6.58
C THR A 134 -0.11 -6.93 6.82
N LEU A 135 -0.94 -6.85 5.78
CA LEU A 135 -2.37 -6.52 5.90
C LEU A 135 -3.14 -7.55 6.74
N LEU A 136 -2.72 -8.82 6.73
CA LEU A 136 -3.36 -9.88 7.52
C LEU A 136 -3.22 -9.68 9.04
N LYS A 137 -2.33 -8.79 9.47
CA LYS A 137 -2.05 -8.47 10.87
C LYS A 137 -2.46 -7.04 11.22
N ALA A 138 -2.93 -6.28 10.24
CA ALA A 138 -3.17 -4.84 10.37
C ALA A 138 -4.61 -4.55 10.80
N PRO A 139 -4.84 -3.46 11.56
CA PRO A 139 -6.18 -2.94 11.78
C PRO A 139 -6.85 -2.56 10.45
N ALA A 140 -8.18 -2.52 10.44
CA ALA A 140 -9.00 -2.42 9.24
C ALA A 140 -8.58 -1.28 8.27
N GLU A 141 -8.29 -0.08 8.79
CA GLU A 141 -7.89 1.06 7.96
C GLU A 141 -6.53 0.82 7.27
N LEU A 142 -5.55 0.37 8.04
CA LEU A 142 -4.23 0.05 7.49
C LEU A 142 -4.32 -1.15 6.53
N ALA A 143 -5.14 -2.14 6.84
CA ALA A 143 -5.36 -3.31 5.96
C ALA A 143 -5.93 -2.90 4.60
N ARG A 144 -6.94 -2.00 4.56
CA ARG A 144 -7.50 -1.48 3.29
C ARG A 144 -6.46 -0.75 2.46
N LEU A 145 -5.64 0.11 3.11
CA LEU A 145 -4.56 0.81 2.44
C LEU A 145 -3.54 -0.16 1.85
N LEU A 146 -3.10 -1.15 2.64
CA LEU A 146 -2.13 -2.16 2.21
C LEU A 146 -2.68 -3.05 1.07
N ALA A 147 -3.97 -3.40 1.11
CA ALA A 147 -4.63 -4.14 0.04
C ALA A 147 -4.62 -3.37 -1.28
N SER A 148 -4.94 -2.07 -1.24
CA SER A 148 -4.89 -1.20 -2.42
C SER A 148 -3.47 -1.10 -2.99
N ILE A 149 -2.47 -0.90 -2.13
CA ILE A 149 -1.06 -0.82 -2.53
C ILE A 149 -0.56 -2.15 -3.10
N ALA A 150 -0.92 -3.28 -2.49
CA ALA A 150 -0.54 -4.61 -2.98
C ALA A 150 -1.15 -4.90 -4.37
N ALA A 151 -2.42 -4.55 -4.57
CA ALA A 151 -3.08 -4.68 -5.86
C ALA A 151 -2.41 -3.83 -6.95
N ALA A 152 -2.08 -2.56 -6.63
CA ALA A 152 -1.34 -1.69 -7.54
C ALA A 152 0.04 -2.27 -7.88
N GLY A 153 0.79 -2.77 -6.89
CA GLY A 153 2.09 -3.40 -7.10
C GLY A 153 2.03 -4.64 -7.99
N ALA A 154 0.99 -5.47 -7.87
CA ALA A 154 0.77 -6.59 -8.76
C ALA A 154 0.53 -6.14 -10.22
N ALA A 155 -0.27 -5.07 -10.42
CA ALA A 155 -0.50 -4.47 -11.74
C ALA A 155 0.79 -3.86 -12.32
N HIS A 156 1.57 -3.14 -11.50
CA HIS A 156 2.88 -2.58 -11.92
C HIS A 156 3.84 -3.69 -12.35
N ALA A 157 3.91 -4.80 -11.60
CA ALA A 157 4.76 -5.93 -11.95
C ALA A 157 4.39 -6.53 -13.32
N TYR A 158 3.10 -6.58 -13.64
CA TYR A 158 2.64 -7.00 -14.95
C TYR A 158 3.10 -6.02 -16.05
N LEU A 159 2.81 -4.72 -15.88
CA LEU A 159 3.19 -3.68 -16.84
C LEU A 159 4.70 -3.64 -17.10
N LEU A 160 5.51 -3.74 -16.06
CA LEU A 160 6.97 -3.80 -16.18
C LEU A 160 7.44 -5.06 -16.93
N THR A 161 6.73 -6.19 -16.75
CA THR A 161 7.05 -7.43 -17.47
C THR A 161 6.79 -7.25 -18.97
N GLU A 162 5.68 -6.60 -19.35
CA GLU A 162 5.39 -6.30 -20.77
C GLU A 162 6.41 -5.29 -21.33
N MET A 163 6.70 -4.20 -20.61
CA MET A 163 7.72 -3.22 -21.01
C MET A 163 9.10 -3.87 -21.25
N ALA A 164 9.49 -4.84 -20.43
CA ALA A 164 10.75 -5.55 -20.61
C ALA A 164 10.78 -6.44 -21.87
N LYS A 165 9.62 -6.87 -22.40
CA LYS A 165 9.53 -7.59 -23.67
C LYS A 165 9.71 -6.65 -24.87
N GLU A 166 9.10 -5.46 -24.81
CA GLU A 166 9.17 -4.45 -25.87
C GLU A 166 10.58 -3.87 -26.02
N THR A 167 11.34 -3.74 -24.93
CA THR A 167 12.74 -3.27 -24.94
C THR A 167 13.68 -4.24 -25.68
N SER A 168 13.16 -5.35 -26.22
CA SER A 168 13.93 -6.40 -26.92
C SER A 168 13.82 -6.33 -28.45
N SER A 169 13.00 -5.43 -28.96
CA SER A 169 12.75 -5.21 -30.40
C SER A 169 13.46 -3.99 -30.90
#